data_d3c3e95734456a98fa1f3b49ae906831
#
_entry.id   d3c3e95734456a98fa1f3b49ae906831
#
_cell.length_a   1.000
_cell.length_b   1.000
_cell.length_c   1.000
_cell.angle_alpha   90.00
_cell.angle_beta   90.00
_cell.angle_gamma   90.00
#
_symmetry.space_group_name_H-M   'P 1'
#
loop_
_entity.id
_entity.type
_entity.pdbx_description
1 polymer ?
#
loop_
_entity_poly.entity_id
_entity_poly.type
_entity_poly.pdbx_seq_one_letter_code
_entity_poly.pdbx_strand_id
1 'polypeptide(L)'
;WEKEKKIITKSGKWSIRKTLTFLDKCQVIVGPETGVMNAASMMDVHKCVMLSHSSQENISKHWKNTIAFEPSVEDCPCFPCHKMHFGFNTCNRDEETGGAMCAVKTRPEPLIEDILRNLI
;
A
#
# COMPACT_ATOMS: atom_id res chain seq x y z
N TRP A 1 -7.98 16.49 -11.87
CA TRP A 1 -8.72 15.22 -11.61
C TRP A 1 -9.85 15.41 -10.59
N GLU A 2 -9.62 16.11 -9.47
CA GLU A 2 -10.70 16.43 -8.51
C GLU A 2 -11.73 17.38 -9.13
N LYS A 3 -11.29 18.40 -9.89
CA LYS A 3 -12.16 19.33 -10.64
C LYS A 3 -13.03 18.61 -11.69
N GLU A 4 -12.51 17.53 -12.26
CA GLU A 4 -13.24 16.69 -13.23
C GLU A 4 -14.10 15.62 -12.56
N LYS A 5 -14.23 15.64 -11.23
CA LYS A 5 -14.95 14.64 -10.41
C LYS A 5 -14.48 13.19 -10.58
N LYS A 6 -13.24 13.00 -11.06
CA LYS A 6 -12.61 11.67 -11.18
C LYS A 6 -12.05 11.18 -9.83
N ILE A 7 -11.77 12.11 -8.92
CA ILE A 7 -11.26 11.83 -7.57
C ILE A 7 -12.09 12.57 -6.55
N ILE A 8 -12.38 11.91 -5.44
CA ILE A 8 -13.08 12.50 -4.29
C ILE A 8 -12.16 12.46 -3.08
N THR A 9 -11.65 13.61 -2.66
CA THR A 9 -10.75 13.73 -1.50
C THR A 9 -11.52 13.70 -0.18
N LYS A 10 -11.21 12.73 0.68
CA LYS A 10 -11.79 12.56 2.02
C LYS A 10 -10.76 12.64 3.15
N SER A 11 -9.49 12.86 2.82
CA SER A 11 -8.41 13.00 3.79
C SER A 11 -8.73 14.08 4.82
N GLY A 12 -8.59 13.75 6.11
CA GLY A 12 -8.88 14.65 7.22
C GLY A 12 -10.36 14.96 7.46
N LYS A 13 -11.28 14.44 6.63
CA LYS A 13 -12.73 14.76 6.71
C LYS A 13 -13.56 13.66 7.37
N TRP A 14 -13.01 12.44 7.48
CA TRP A 14 -13.73 11.31 8.02
C TRP A 14 -13.08 10.76 9.29
N SER A 15 -13.90 10.29 10.22
CA SER A 15 -13.43 9.48 11.34
C SER A 15 -12.94 8.11 10.83
N ILE A 16 -12.09 7.46 11.61
CA ILE A 16 -11.62 6.10 11.27
C ILE A 16 -12.79 5.13 11.09
N ARG A 17 -13.80 5.18 11.94
CA ARG A 17 -15.01 4.34 11.82
C ARG A 17 -15.72 4.56 10.49
N LYS A 18 -15.92 5.80 10.07
CA LYS A 18 -16.54 6.12 8.79
C LYS A 18 -15.69 5.63 7.61
N THR A 19 -14.37 5.79 7.71
CA THR A 19 -13.43 5.27 6.71
C THR A 19 -13.58 3.76 6.56
N LEU A 20 -13.54 3.00 7.64
CA LEU A 20 -13.67 1.53 7.60
C LEU A 20 -15.02 1.07 7.04
N THR A 21 -16.12 1.73 7.43
CA THR A 21 -17.45 1.42 6.87
C THR A 21 -17.53 1.69 5.37
N PHE A 22 -16.79 2.68 4.88
CA PHE A 22 -16.71 2.98 3.45
C PHE A 22 -15.86 1.94 2.70
N LEU A 23 -14.72 1.54 3.28
CA LEU A 23 -13.82 0.55 2.67
C LEU A 23 -14.52 -0.79 2.42
N ASP A 24 -15.40 -1.21 3.32
CA ASP A 24 -16.18 -2.44 3.17
C ASP A 24 -17.12 -2.45 1.95
N LYS A 25 -17.37 -1.29 1.36
CA LYS A 25 -18.21 -1.10 0.15
C LYS A 25 -17.40 -0.85 -1.12
N CYS A 26 -16.09 -0.81 -1.02
CA CYS A 26 -15.23 -0.62 -2.18
C CYS A 26 -15.12 -1.91 -3.00
N GLN A 27 -14.82 -1.79 -4.28
CA GLN A 27 -14.47 -2.94 -5.12
C GLN A 27 -13.01 -3.34 -4.90
N VAL A 28 -12.13 -2.36 -4.78
CA VAL A 28 -10.69 -2.54 -4.54
C VAL A 28 -10.21 -1.50 -3.53
N ILE A 29 -9.36 -1.90 -2.61
CA ILE A 29 -8.64 -1.02 -1.69
C ILE A 29 -7.16 -1.05 -2.06
N VAL A 30 -6.56 0.12 -2.22
CA VAL A 30 -5.14 0.26 -2.52
C VAL A 30 -4.48 1.12 -1.46
N GLY A 31 -3.38 0.69 -0.91
CA GLY A 31 -2.67 1.49 0.08
C GLY A 31 -1.38 0.85 0.59
N PRO A 32 -0.56 1.62 1.31
CA PRO A 32 0.62 1.10 1.98
C PRO A 32 0.24 0.35 3.28
N GLU A 33 1.21 -0.24 3.92
CA GLU A 33 1.09 -0.93 5.22
C GLU A 33 0.79 0.05 6.37
N THR A 34 -0.47 0.42 6.52
CA THR A 34 -0.97 1.38 7.51
C THR A 34 -2.00 0.77 8.44
N GLY A 35 -2.32 1.47 9.53
CA GLY A 35 -3.37 1.04 10.45
C GLY A 35 -4.73 0.83 9.77
N VAL A 36 -5.05 1.62 8.72
CA VAL A 36 -6.29 1.46 7.94
C VAL A 36 -6.27 0.16 7.14
N MET A 37 -5.16 -0.18 6.49
CA MET A 37 -5.01 -1.44 5.74
C MET A 37 -5.02 -2.64 6.68
N ASN A 38 -4.36 -2.55 7.84
CA ASN A 38 -4.41 -3.57 8.87
C ASN A 38 -5.85 -3.82 9.37
N ALA A 39 -6.61 -2.75 9.60
CA ALA A 39 -8.02 -2.88 9.99
C ALA A 39 -8.88 -3.49 8.88
N ALA A 40 -8.57 -3.26 7.62
CA ALA A 40 -9.25 -3.84 6.47
C ALA A 40 -8.82 -5.29 6.16
N SER A 41 -7.81 -5.83 6.82
CA SER A 41 -7.17 -7.11 6.50
C SER A 41 -8.14 -8.30 6.40
N MET A 42 -9.18 -8.32 7.22
CA MET A 42 -10.18 -9.39 7.28
C MET A 42 -11.45 -9.12 6.46
N MET A 43 -11.55 -7.95 5.82
CA MET A 43 -12.66 -7.64 4.92
C MET A 43 -12.56 -8.47 3.64
N ASP A 44 -13.71 -8.81 3.06
CA ASP A 44 -13.75 -9.61 1.82
C ASP A 44 -13.42 -8.80 0.55
N VAL A 45 -13.36 -7.49 0.66
CA VAL A 45 -12.91 -6.59 -0.41
C VAL A 45 -11.50 -6.95 -0.89
N HIS A 46 -11.27 -6.89 -2.21
CA HIS A 46 -9.94 -7.07 -2.78
C HIS A 46 -8.98 -5.96 -2.34
N LYS A 47 -7.79 -6.31 -1.88
CA LYS A 47 -6.79 -5.38 -1.36
C LYS A 47 -5.45 -5.51 -2.10
N CYS A 48 -4.95 -4.37 -2.55
CA CYS A 48 -3.60 -4.22 -3.08
C CYS A 48 -2.76 -3.49 -2.04
N VAL A 49 -1.86 -4.17 -1.35
CA VAL A 49 -0.99 -3.57 -0.34
C VAL A 49 0.41 -3.37 -0.87
N MET A 50 0.91 -2.14 -0.79
CA MET A 50 2.29 -1.81 -1.13
C MET A 50 3.15 -1.93 0.13
N LEU A 51 4.09 -2.87 0.11
CA LEU A 51 5.00 -3.11 1.23
C LEU A 51 6.30 -2.31 1.05
N SER A 52 6.86 -1.83 2.14
CA SER A 52 8.06 -1.00 2.11
C SER A 52 9.16 -1.51 3.05
N HIS A 53 8.91 -1.61 4.34
CA HIS A 53 9.92 -2.00 5.33
C HIS A 53 9.79 -3.44 5.81
N SER A 54 8.66 -4.06 5.58
CA SER A 54 8.37 -5.44 5.99
C SER A 54 7.94 -6.29 4.80
N SER A 55 7.96 -7.60 4.95
CA SER A 55 7.62 -8.56 3.91
C SER A 55 6.16 -9.00 3.98
N GLN A 56 5.66 -9.57 2.89
CA GLN A 56 4.36 -10.23 2.83
C GLN A 56 4.22 -11.29 3.93
N GLU A 57 5.26 -12.07 4.17
CA GLU A 57 5.29 -13.12 5.20
C GLU A 57 4.95 -12.58 6.58
N ASN A 58 5.42 -11.38 6.92
CA ASN A 58 5.22 -10.79 8.24
C ASN A 58 3.93 -9.97 8.36
N ILE A 59 3.47 -9.34 7.29
CA ILE A 59 2.34 -8.39 7.34
C ILE A 59 1.07 -9.00 6.80
N SER A 60 1.06 -9.43 5.53
CA SER A 60 -0.18 -9.70 4.81
C SER A 60 -0.45 -11.16 4.48
N LYS A 61 0.38 -12.08 4.91
CA LYS A 61 0.28 -13.52 4.63
C LYS A 61 -1.12 -14.11 4.90
N HIS A 62 -1.76 -13.67 5.97
CA HIS A 62 -3.06 -14.19 6.41
C HIS A 62 -4.23 -13.23 6.14
N TRP A 63 -3.99 -12.15 5.40
CA TRP A 63 -5.06 -11.23 5.05
C TRP A 63 -5.96 -11.83 3.97
N LYS A 64 -7.25 -11.63 4.10
CA LYS A 64 -8.22 -12.08 3.09
C LYS A 64 -8.08 -11.27 1.80
N ASN A 65 -8.27 -11.92 0.67
CA ASN A 65 -8.35 -11.29 -0.67
C ASN A 65 -7.33 -10.17 -0.88
N THR A 66 -6.05 -10.49 -0.64
CA THR A 66 -4.99 -9.49 -0.64
C THR A 66 -3.83 -9.92 -1.53
N ILE A 67 -3.35 -9.00 -2.36
CA ILE A 67 -2.09 -9.11 -3.08
C ILE A 67 -1.12 -8.07 -2.53
N ALA A 68 0.10 -8.49 -2.23
CA ALA A 68 1.18 -7.62 -1.80
C ALA A 68 2.07 -7.26 -2.99
N PHE A 69 2.44 -5.98 -3.08
CA PHE A 69 3.39 -5.44 -4.04
C PHE A 69 4.61 -4.96 -3.29
N GLU A 70 5.74 -5.52 -3.62
CA GLU A 70 7.02 -5.26 -2.95
C GLU A 70 8.14 -5.13 -3.98
N PRO A 71 9.23 -4.39 -3.68
CA PRO A 71 10.37 -4.33 -4.57
C PRO A 71 11.09 -5.68 -4.61
N SER A 72 11.79 -5.95 -5.71
CA SER A 72 12.70 -7.09 -5.75
C SER A 72 13.93 -6.84 -4.85
N VAL A 73 14.52 -7.90 -4.32
CA VAL A 73 15.78 -7.81 -3.56
C VAL A 73 16.92 -7.30 -4.44
N GLU A 74 16.87 -7.57 -5.74
CA GLU A 74 17.86 -7.07 -6.71
C GLU A 74 17.80 -5.56 -6.85
N ASP A 75 16.59 -4.99 -6.95
CA ASP A 75 16.39 -3.54 -7.12
C ASP A 75 16.50 -2.78 -5.79
N CYS A 76 16.21 -3.46 -4.67
CA CYS A 76 16.25 -2.89 -3.34
C CYS A 76 16.89 -3.87 -2.33
N PRO A 77 18.23 -3.99 -2.30
CA PRO A 77 18.92 -4.97 -1.46
C PRO A 77 18.68 -4.84 0.05
N CYS A 78 18.20 -3.70 0.52
CA CYS A 78 17.83 -3.51 1.92
C CYS A 78 16.40 -3.97 2.26
N PHE A 79 15.62 -4.41 1.29
CA PHE A 79 14.27 -4.91 1.51
C PHE A 79 14.28 -6.41 1.90
N PRO A 80 13.49 -6.84 2.89
CA PRO A 80 12.79 -6.06 3.91
C PRO A 80 13.73 -5.65 5.04
N CYS A 81 13.80 -4.36 5.35
CA CYS A 81 14.76 -3.86 6.33
C CYS A 81 14.26 -3.90 7.79
N HIS A 82 12.96 -3.94 8.03
CA HIS A 82 12.31 -3.91 9.36
C HIS A 82 12.73 -2.72 10.25
N LYS A 83 13.24 -1.62 9.65
CA LYS A 83 13.85 -0.49 10.36
C LYS A 83 12.93 0.70 10.60
N MET A 84 11.64 0.59 10.36
CA MET A 84 10.71 1.73 10.49
C MET A 84 10.77 2.43 11.86
N HIS A 85 11.06 1.69 12.92
CA HIS A 85 11.13 2.24 14.27
C HIS A 85 12.41 3.01 14.58
N PHE A 86 13.42 2.95 13.72
CA PHE A 86 14.69 3.63 13.89
C PHE A 86 14.77 4.98 13.16
N GLY A 87 13.65 5.43 12.59
CA GLY A 87 13.57 6.64 11.78
C GLY A 87 14.20 6.46 10.38
N PHE A 88 14.10 7.51 9.58
CA PHE A 88 14.55 7.48 8.18
C PHE A 88 16.03 7.79 7.98
N ASN A 89 16.80 8.04 9.05
CA ASN A 89 18.22 8.41 8.96
C ASN A 89 19.11 7.30 8.39
N THR A 90 18.67 6.05 8.52
CA THR A 90 19.37 4.87 7.98
C THR A 90 18.75 4.35 6.68
N CYS A 91 17.76 5.05 6.13
CA CYS A 91 17.08 4.63 4.92
C CYS A 91 17.90 4.98 3.68
N ASN A 92 18.09 4.03 2.79
CA ASN A 92 18.63 4.29 1.46
C ASN A 92 17.57 5.04 0.64
N ARG A 93 17.95 6.23 0.19
CA ARG A 93 17.07 7.09 -0.61
C ARG A 93 17.53 7.10 -2.06
N ASP A 94 16.56 7.18 -2.93
CA ASP A 94 16.79 7.44 -4.32
C ASP A 94 17.28 8.89 -4.51
N GLU A 95 18.38 9.07 -5.23
CA GLU A 95 19.04 10.37 -5.38
C GLU A 95 18.20 11.37 -6.18
N GLU A 96 17.42 10.89 -7.15
CA GLU A 96 16.60 11.72 -8.02
C GLU A 96 15.34 12.24 -7.34
N THR A 97 14.63 11.36 -6.65
CA THR A 97 13.32 11.66 -6.05
C THR A 97 13.36 11.99 -4.56
N GLY A 98 14.44 11.63 -3.88
CA GLY A 98 14.56 11.68 -2.42
C GLY A 98 13.67 10.66 -1.68
N GLY A 99 12.93 9.84 -2.42
CA GLY A 99 12.05 8.81 -1.88
C GLY A 99 12.82 7.61 -1.32
N ALA A 100 12.16 6.84 -0.44
CA ALA A 100 12.73 5.59 0.03
C ALA A 100 12.91 4.61 -1.15
N MET A 101 14.07 3.96 -1.25
CA MET A 101 14.40 3.07 -2.36
C MET A 101 13.33 1.98 -2.56
N CYS A 102 12.81 1.39 -1.48
CA CYS A 102 11.76 0.38 -1.55
C CYS A 102 10.47 0.90 -2.21
N ALA A 103 10.08 2.15 -1.96
CA ALA A 103 8.89 2.74 -2.59
C ALA A 103 9.13 3.07 -4.08
N VAL A 104 10.32 3.59 -4.41
CA VAL A 104 10.67 3.97 -5.79
C VAL A 104 10.84 2.75 -6.70
N LYS A 105 11.34 1.64 -6.16
CA LYS A 105 11.62 0.41 -6.91
C LYS A 105 10.43 -0.55 -6.99
N THR A 106 9.34 -0.29 -6.28
CA THR A 106 8.10 -1.05 -6.48
C THR A 106 7.48 -0.68 -7.83
N ARG A 107 7.33 -1.67 -8.70
CA ARG A 107 6.79 -1.46 -10.05
C ARG A 107 5.28 -1.20 -10.01
N PRO A 108 4.79 -0.13 -10.65
CA PRO A 108 3.36 0.18 -10.67
C PRO A 108 2.55 -0.70 -11.63
N GLU A 109 3.16 -1.26 -12.68
CA GLU A 109 2.45 -1.98 -13.74
C GLU A 109 1.67 -3.19 -13.21
N PRO A 110 2.25 -4.12 -12.42
CA PRO A 110 1.51 -5.24 -11.86
C PRO A 110 0.36 -4.82 -10.94
N LEU A 111 0.55 -3.71 -10.20
CA LEU A 111 -0.49 -3.13 -9.34
C LEU A 111 -1.66 -2.62 -10.19
N ILE A 112 -1.38 -1.89 -11.26
CA ILE A 112 -2.41 -1.35 -12.17
C ILE A 112 -3.18 -2.49 -12.84
N GLU A 113 -2.49 -3.51 -13.34
CA GLU A 113 -3.12 -4.69 -13.96
C GLU A 113 -4.05 -5.42 -12.98
N ASP A 114 -3.63 -5.60 -11.73
CA ASP A 114 -4.43 -6.25 -10.71
C ASP A 114 -5.68 -5.43 -10.35
N ILE A 115 -5.53 -4.12 -10.18
CA ILE A 115 -6.65 -3.20 -9.94
C ILE A 115 -7.66 -3.31 -11.08
N LEU A 116 -7.23 -3.20 -12.33
CA LEU A 116 -8.10 -3.24 -13.50
C LEU A 116 -8.85 -4.57 -13.61
N ARG A 117 -8.19 -5.68 -13.29
CA ARG A 117 -8.81 -7.02 -13.29
C ARG A 117 -9.92 -7.16 -12.26
N ASN A 118 -9.84 -6.47 -11.14
CA ASN A 118 -10.77 -6.58 -10.02
C ASN A 118 -11.83 -5.46 -9.98
N LEU A 119 -11.80 -4.52 -10.92
CA LEU A 119 -12.81 -3.45 -11.07
C LEU A 119 -13.98 -3.82 -11.98
N ILE A 120 -14.01 -5.03 -12.50
CA ILE A 120 -15.04 -5.47 -13.45
C ILE A 120 -16.20 -6.14 -12.72
#